data_ef981b5b08d40effecc597137349b407
#
_entry.id   ef981b5b08d40effecc597137349b407
#
_cell.length_a   1.000
_cell.length_b   1.000
_cell.length_c   1.000
_cell.angle_alpha   90.00
_cell.angle_beta   90.00
_cell.angle_gamma   90.00
#
_symmetry.space_group_name_H-M   'P 1'
#
loop_
_entity.id
_entity.type
_entity.pdbx_description
1 polymer ?
#
loop_
_entity_poly.entity_id
_entity_poly.type
_entity_poly.pdbx_seq_one_letter_code
_entity_poly.pdbx_strand_id
1 'polypeptide(L)'
;MKGKALVFDTVGLIGGNEVFRDRETGSRWQQSSLEAISGPLKGAHLALYPFLLTTWGEWRRQHPNTLVLKPLPRYADRLATLNKIIRQGVVGLAGPAPKGAFSHDARLRPRDTIVGLETGGEAKAYPMSALRRALVVNDTVGDRPVLIVHQPASDTTTAFVAEVDGRRLRFRAADSEADQLLDLQTHSTWNAYGVCVAGRMKGTRLKPLILEPEFWFAWSEFHPKTLLYGSGSAH
;
A
#
# COMPACT_ATOMS: atom_id res chain seq x y z
N MET A 1 -5.92 1.92 -21.42
CA MET A 1 -6.68 3.16 -21.63
C MET A 1 -7.58 3.00 -22.83
N LYS A 2 -8.86 3.36 -22.72
CA LYS A 2 -9.89 3.13 -23.76
C LYS A 2 -9.88 1.70 -24.34
N GLY A 3 -9.78 0.69 -23.48
CA GLY A 3 -9.82 -0.74 -23.88
C GLY A 3 -8.54 -1.31 -24.49
N LYS A 4 -7.44 -0.55 -24.55
CA LYS A 4 -6.13 -1.06 -24.99
C LYS A 4 -5.26 -1.43 -23.78
N ALA A 5 -4.70 -2.63 -23.80
CA ALA A 5 -3.64 -3.01 -22.88
C ALA A 5 -2.34 -2.28 -23.28
N LEU A 6 -1.56 -1.88 -22.29
CA LEU A 6 -0.22 -1.34 -22.48
C LEU A 6 0.80 -2.35 -21.98
N VAL A 7 1.92 -2.48 -22.69
CA VAL A 7 3.06 -3.30 -22.30
C VAL A 7 4.23 -2.39 -21.97
N PHE A 8 4.80 -2.59 -20.79
CA PHE A 8 5.80 -1.69 -20.24
C PHE A 8 7.19 -2.30 -20.20
N ASP A 9 8.20 -1.49 -20.53
CA ASP A 9 9.62 -1.77 -20.33
C ASP A 9 10.21 -0.74 -19.37
N THR A 10 11.03 -1.17 -18.40
CA THR A 10 11.81 -0.25 -17.56
C THR A 10 12.87 0.45 -18.41
N VAL A 11 12.92 1.78 -18.36
CA VAL A 11 13.84 2.58 -19.20
C VAL A 11 14.73 3.52 -18.41
N GLY A 12 14.54 3.64 -17.10
CA GLY A 12 15.38 4.50 -16.26
C GLY A 12 14.81 4.72 -14.87
N LEU A 13 15.39 5.71 -14.17
CA LEU A 13 14.99 6.13 -12.83
C LEU A 13 14.82 7.65 -12.80
N ILE A 14 13.81 8.13 -12.07
CA ILE A 14 13.64 9.53 -11.69
C ILE A 14 13.31 9.54 -10.20
N GLY A 15 14.01 10.37 -9.41
CA GLY A 15 13.83 10.43 -7.97
C GLY A 15 14.09 9.10 -7.25
N GLY A 16 14.90 8.21 -7.85
CA GLY A 16 15.14 6.87 -7.32
C GLY A 16 14.02 5.85 -7.60
N ASN A 17 12.96 6.26 -8.31
CA ASN A 17 11.84 5.42 -8.70
C ASN A 17 11.88 5.07 -10.19
N GLU A 18 11.36 3.90 -10.55
CA GLU A 18 11.40 3.42 -11.93
C GLU A 18 10.57 4.29 -12.89
N VAL A 19 11.08 4.41 -14.10
CA VAL A 19 10.37 4.97 -15.24
C VAL A 19 10.15 3.86 -16.26
N PHE A 20 8.91 3.65 -16.62
CA PHE A 20 8.51 2.71 -17.65
C PHE A 20 8.24 3.42 -18.97
N ARG A 21 8.40 2.70 -20.08
CA ARG A 21 7.94 3.14 -21.39
C ARG A 21 6.92 2.15 -21.92
N ASP A 22 5.74 2.61 -22.31
CA ASP A 22 4.80 1.74 -23.01
C ASP A 22 5.24 1.51 -24.47
N ARG A 23 5.04 0.29 -24.95
CA ARG A 23 5.42 -0.09 -26.32
C ARG A 23 4.47 0.45 -27.36
N GLU A 24 3.24 0.71 -26.99
CA GLU A 24 2.15 1.07 -27.91
C GLU A 24 2.25 2.53 -28.35
N THR A 25 2.68 3.42 -27.46
CA THR A 25 2.76 4.85 -27.75
C THR A 25 4.15 5.44 -27.55
N GLY A 26 5.05 4.71 -26.86
CA GLY A 26 6.35 5.20 -26.47
C GLY A 26 6.35 6.20 -25.34
N SER A 27 5.19 6.44 -24.71
CA SER A 27 5.09 7.36 -23.57
C SER A 27 5.86 6.82 -22.37
N ARG A 28 6.43 7.73 -21.57
CA ARG A 28 7.15 7.39 -20.34
C ARG A 28 6.26 7.64 -19.14
N TRP A 29 6.28 6.70 -18.21
CA TRP A 29 5.42 6.65 -17.03
C TRP A 29 6.25 6.59 -15.77
N GLN A 30 5.91 7.41 -14.78
CA GLN A 30 6.54 7.36 -13.47
C GLN A 30 5.83 6.31 -12.61
N GLN A 31 6.61 5.44 -11.95
CA GLN A 31 6.09 4.35 -11.14
C GLN A 31 5.26 4.84 -9.96
N SER A 32 5.77 5.81 -9.21
CA SER A 32 5.17 6.25 -7.96
C SER A 32 3.90 7.08 -8.17
N SER A 33 3.94 8.02 -9.15
CA SER A 33 2.76 8.86 -9.45
C SER A 33 1.77 8.23 -10.42
N LEU A 34 2.16 7.11 -11.07
CA LEU A 34 1.38 6.46 -12.13
C LEU A 34 1.05 7.36 -13.33
N GLU A 35 1.74 8.49 -13.43
CA GLU A 35 1.51 9.50 -14.47
C GLU A 35 2.41 9.27 -15.69
N ALA A 36 1.85 9.48 -16.88
CA ALA A 36 2.62 9.62 -18.11
C ALA A 36 3.35 10.97 -18.11
N ILE A 37 4.64 10.97 -17.84
CA ILE A 37 5.47 12.17 -17.71
C ILE A 37 5.95 12.73 -19.06
N SER A 38 5.90 11.92 -20.12
CA SER A 38 6.26 12.37 -21.48
C SER A 38 5.62 11.48 -22.55
N GLY A 39 5.64 11.97 -23.80
CA GLY A 39 5.11 11.26 -24.96
C GLY A 39 3.64 11.56 -25.26
N PRO A 40 3.02 10.83 -26.20
CA PRO A 40 1.64 11.10 -26.63
C PRO A 40 0.57 11.01 -25.54
N LEU A 41 0.84 10.29 -24.45
CA LEU A 41 -0.08 10.15 -23.33
C LEU A 41 0.27 11.04 -22.13
N LYS A 42 1.20 12.01 -22.29
CA LYS A 42 1.60 12.91 -21.19
C LYS A 42 0.39 13.48 -20.43
N GLY A 43 0.44 13.44 -19.09
CA GLY A 43 -0.63 13.88 -18.19
C GLY A 43 -1.74 12.85 -17.96
N ALA A 44 -1.69 11.70 -18.66
CA ALA A 44 -2.59 10.60 -18.37
C ALA A 44 -2.13 9.83 -17.12
N HIS A 45 -3.08 9.27 -16.37
CA HIS A 45 -2.81 8.47 -15.18
C HIS A 45 -3.31 7.04 -15.37
N LEU A 46 -2.55 6.07 -14.86
CA LEU A 46 -3.01 4.71 -14.67
C LEU A 46 -3.89 4.66 -13.42
N ALA A 47 -4.99 3.92 -13.51
CA ALA A 47 -5.81 3.66 -12.35
C ALA A 47 -5.16 2.56 -11.50
N LEU A 48 -5.00 2.82 -10.20
CA LEU A 48 -4.66 1.78 -9.24
C LEU A 48 -5.84 0.81 -9.11
N TYR A 49 -5.50 -0.47 -9.13
CA TYR A 49 -6.44 -1.52 -8.81
C TYR A 49 -6.21 -1.95 -7.35
N PRO A 50 -7.25 -2.18 -6.54
CA PRO A 50 -7.08 -2.66 -5.18
C PRO A 50 -6.22 -3.93 -5.15
N PHE A 51 -5.19 -3.92 -4.38
CA PHE A 51 -4.29 -5.04 -4.17
C PHE A 51 -3.99 -5.24 -2.69
N LEU A 52 -3.53 -6.42 -2.34
CA LEU A 52 -3.15 -6.79 -0.99
C LEU A 52 -1.68 -7.22 -0.99
N LEU A 53 -0.86 -6.54 -0.17
CA LEU A 53 0.48 -7.01 0.13
C LEU A 53 0.40 -7.92 1.35
N THR A 54 0.75 -9.17 1.17
CA THR A 54 0.64 -10.20 2.22
C THR A 54 1.71 -11.27 2.04
N THR A 55 1.90 -12.13 3.04
CA THR A 55 2.78 -13.29 2.89
C THR A 55 2.18 -14.36 1.99
N TRP A 56 3.05 -15.14 1.34
CA TRP A 56 2.61 -16.30 0.55
C TRP A 56 1.78 -17.30 1.38
N GLY A 57 2.15 -17.49 2.65
CA GLY A 57 1.43 -18.38 3.55
C GLY A 57 -0.02 -17.95 3.76
N GLU A 58 -0.22 -16.65 4.02
CA GLU A 58 -1.55 -16.07 4.22
C GLU A 58 -2.36 -16.08 2.91
N TRP A 59 -1.75 -15.67 1.80
CA TRP A 59 -2.41 -15.75 0.49
C TRP A 59 -2.93 -17.15 0.18
N ARG A 60 -2.07 -18.17 0.39
CA ARG A 60 -2.43 -19.56 0.14
C ARG A 60 -3.53 -20.08 1.06
N ARG A 61 -3.57 -19.60 2.30
CA ARG A 61 -4.64 -19.93 3.25
C ARG A 61 -6.00 -19.43 2.78
N GLN A 62 -6.04 -18.21 2.20
CA GLN A 62 -7.27 -17.61 1.69
C GLN A 62 -7.65 -18.10 0.28
N HIS A 63 -6.65 -18.44 -0.53
CA HIS A 63 -6.79 -18.83 -1.92
C HIS A 63 -6.11 -20.19 -2.18
N PRO A 64 -6.65 -21.30 -1.64
CA PRO A 64 -5.99 -22.61 -1.69
C PRO A 64 -5.79 -23.14 -3.12
N ASN A 65 -6.62 -22.69 -4.05
CA ASN A 65 -6.57 -23.09 -5.46
C ASN A 65 -5.77 -22.13 -6.34
N THR A 66 -4.96 -21.23 -5.75
CA THR A 66 -4.16 -20.28 -6.52
C THR A 66 -3.12 -20.99 -7.37
N LEU A 67 -2.92 -20.50 -8.59
CA LEU A 67 -1.91 -21.03 -9.49
C LEU A 67 -0.62 -20.25 -9.32
N VAL A 68 0.51 -20.96 -9.35
CA VAL A 68 1.86 -20.36 -9.32
C VAL A 68 2.51 -20.58 -10.68
N LEU A 69 2.99 -19.50 -11.28
CA LEU A 69 3.74 -19.59 -12.52
C LEU A 69 5.02 -20.41 -12.30
N LYS A 70 5.15 -21.51 -13.02
CA LYS A 70 6.38 -22.32 -12.99
C LYS A 70 7.51 -21.54 -13.66
N PRO A 71 8.66 -21.37 -12.97
CA PRO A 71 9.81 -20.72 -13.57
C PRO A 71 10.27 -21.42 -14.84
N LEU A 72 10.57 -20.66 -15.88
CA LEU A 72 11.12 -21.22 -17.11
C LEU A 72 12.59 -21.61 -16.88
N PRO A 73 13.04 -22.81 -17.29
CA PRO A 73 14.41 -23.28 -17.06
C PRO A 73 15.50 -22.30 -17.52
N ARG A 74 15.27 -21.60 -18.63
CA ARG A 74 16.19 -20.58 -19.17
C ARG A 74 16.47 -19.39 -18.24
N TYR A 75 15.67 -19.21 -17.19
CA TYR A 75 15.84 -18.14 -16.20
C TYR A 75 16.31 -18.66 -14.84
N ALA A 76 16.61 -19.96 -14.70
CA ALA A 76 16.93 -20.57 -13.39
C ALA A 76 18.09 -19.85 -12.68
N ASP A 77 19.20 -19.63 -13.39
CA ASP A 77 20.40 -18.98 -12.83
C ASP A 77 20.14 -17.52 -12.45
N ARG A 78 19.38 -16.80 -13.27
CA ARG A 78 18.98 -15.42 -12.99
C ARG A 78 18.08 -15.33 -11.75
N LEU A 79 17.14 -16.25 -11.61
CA LEU A 79 16.24 -16.33 -10.45
C LEU A 79 17.02 -16.74 -9.19
N ALA A 80 17.95 -17.66 -9.28
CA ALA A 80 18.82 -18.05 -8.17
C ALA A 80 19.66 -16.86 -7.69
N THR A 81 20.25 -16.11 -8.60
CA THR A 81 21.00 -14.89 -8.30
C THR A 81 20.13 -13.83 -7.64
N LEU A 82 18.95 -13.56 -8.19
CA LEU A 82 18.00 -12.59 -7.63
C LEU A 82 17.55 -13.01 -6.22
N ASN A 83 17.22 -14.29 -6.01
CA ASN A 83 16.85 -14.82 -4.71
C ASN A 83 17.99 -14.68 -3.67
N LYS A 84 19.25 -14.87 -4.09
CA LYS A 84 20.41 -14.64 -3.23
C LYS A 84 20.50 -13.18 -2.82
N ILE A 85 20.36 -12.25 -3.77
CA ILE A 85 20.37 -10.80 -3.53
C ILE A 85 19.27 -10.40 -2.55
N ILE A 86 18.05 -10.86 -2.77
CA ILE A 86 16.89 -10.57 -1.91
C ILE A 86 17.11 -11.10 -0.50
N ARG A 87 17.57 -12.36 -0.36
CA ARG A 87 17.84 -12.98 0.95
C ARG A 87 18.98 -12.33 1.72
N GLN A 88 19.96 -11.78 1.05
CA GLN A 88 21.08 -11.06 1.67
C GLN A 88 20.73 -9.63 2.09
N GLY A 89 19.49 -9.17 1.83
CA GLY A 89 19.05 -7.82 2.18
C GLY A 89 19.77 -6.73 1.37
N VAL A 90 20.35 -7.08 0.23
CA VAL A 90 21.03 -6.11 -0.67
C VAL A 90 20.02 -5.14 -1.29
N VAL A 91 18.76 -5.52 -1.33
CA VAL A 91 17.63 -4.60 -1.51
C VAL A 91 17.25 -4.04 -0.13
N GLY A 92 18.27 -3.44 0.54
CA GLY A 92 18.21 -3.22 1.98
C GLY A 92 17.17 -2.19 2.39
N LEU A 93 16.36 -2.59 3.35
CA LEU A 93 15.47 -1.73 4.14
C LEU A 93 16.26 -0.70 4.99
N ALA A 94 17.60 -0.85 5.10
CA ALA A 94 18.48 0.08 5.81
C ALA A 94 19.49 0.69 4.84
N GLY A 95 19.60 2.00 4.87
CA GLY A 95 20.57 2.73 4.06
C GLY A 95 20.09 4.11 3.62
N PRO A 96 20.95 4.87 2.97
CA PRO A 96 20.58 6.18 2.43
C PRO A 96 19.59 6.02 1.27
N ALA A 97 18.92 7.12 0.93
CA ALA A 97 18.14 7.17 -0.30
C ALA A 97 18.99 6.80 -1.52
N PRO A 98 18.39 6.23 -2.58
CA PRO A 98 19.10 6.00 -3.82
C PRO A 98 19.71 7.28 -4.39
N LYS A 99 20.79 7.16 -5.15
CA LYS A 99 21.33 8.30 -5.91
C LYS A 99 20.23 8.84 -6.84
N GLY A 100 20.01 10.16 -6.81
CA GLY A 100 18.98 10.82 -7.61
C GLY A 100 17.61 10.92 -6.93
N ALA A 101 17.43 10.45 -5.70
CA ALA A 101 16.28 10.83 -4.89
C ALA A 101 16.37 12.32 -4.52
N PHE A 102 15.28 13.05 -4.73
CA PHE A 102 15.26 14.52 -4.51
C PHE A 102 14.62 14.91 -3.19
N SER A 103 13.80 14.03 -2.59
CA SER A 103 13.17 14.33 -1.32
C SER A 103 14.20 14.45 -0.20
N HIS A 104 14.16 15.60 0.48
CA HIS A 104 14.95 15.88 1.68
C HIS A 104 14.07 15.91 2.93
N ASP A 105 12.91 15.30 2.88
CA ASP A 105 11.99 15.27 4.03
C ASP A 105 12.57 14.37 5.14
N ALA A 106 13.02 15.03 6.22
CA ALA A 106 13.72 14.40 7.33
C ALA A 106 12.78 13.90 8.44
N ARG A 107 11.45 13.96 8.26
CA ARG A 107 10.49 13.45 9.26
C ARG A 107 10.65 11.97 9.53
N LEU A 108 11.11 11.19 8.52
CA LEU A 108 11.50 9.79 8.65
C LEU A 108 12.85 9.55 7.97
N ARG A 109 13.46 8.39 8.23
CA ARG A 109 14.66 7.98 7.47
C ARG A 109 14.26 7.63 6.04
N PRO A 110 15.09 7.89 5.04
CA PRO A 110 14.73 7.73 3.63
C PRO A 110 14.14 6.35 3.28
N ARG A 111 14.66 5.29 3.90
CA ARG A 111 14.20 3.91 3.66
C ARG A 111 13.27 3.35 4.73
N ASP A 112 12.72 4.19 5.60
CA ASP A 112 11.63 3.74 6.44
C ASP A 112 10.44 3.34 5.56
N THR A 113 9.91 2.16 5.81
CA THR A 113 8.72 1.67 5.10
C THR A 113 7.47 2.32 5.63
N ILE A 114 6.65 2.76 4.73
CA ILE A 114 5.33 3.34 5.02
C ILE A 114 4.26 2.64 4.18
N VAL A 115 3.02 2.82 4.54
CA VAL A 115 1.90 2.74 3.61
C VAL A 115 1.32 4.13 3.41
N GLY A 116 1.27 4.54 2.16
CA GLY A 116 0.62 5.78 1.75
C GLY A 116 -0.87 5.57 1.54
N LEU A 117 -1.66 6.56 1.85
CA LEU A 117 -3.08 6.62 1.56
C LEU A 117 -3.42 7.98 0.97
N GLU A 118 -4.03 7.96 -0.20
CA GLU A 118 -4.57 9.16 -0.81
C GLU A 118 -6.10 9.04 -0.93
N THR A 119 -6.79 9.94 -0.29
CA THR A 119 -8.27 9.99 -0.34
C THR A 119 -8.77 11.38 0.05
N GLY A 120 -9.91 11.78 -0.50
CA GLY A 120 -10.49 13.10 -0.18
C GLY A 120 -9.61 14.28 -0.59
N GLY A 121 -8.69 14.11 -1.55
CA GLY A 121 -7.74 15.14 -1.99
C GLY A 121 -6.58 15.37 -1.01
N GLU A 122 -6.40 14.51 -0.02
CA GLU A 122 -5.32 14.55 0.96
C GLU A 122 -4.51 13.27 0.92
N ALA A 123 -3.19 13.40 1.01
CA ALA A 123 -2.24 12.29 1.12
C ALA A 123 -1.71 12.18 2.55
N LYS A 124 -1.66 10.97 3.10
CA LYS A 124 -1.15 10.70 4.44
C LYS A 124 -0.31 9.42 4.46
N ALA A 125 0.86 9.49 5.05
CA ALA A 125 1.76 8.36 5.22
C ALA A 125 1.64 7.76 6.63
N TYR A 126 1.62 6.45 6.71
CA TYR A 126 1.56 5.68 7.95
C TYR A 126 2.83 4.83 8.06
N PRO A 127 3.76 5.18 8.95
CA PRO A 127 4.96 4.37 9.16
C PRO A 127 4.60 2.95 9.60
N MET A 128 5.18 1.94 8.95
CA MET A 128 4.94 0.54 9.33
C MET A 128 5.29 0.25 10.78
N SER A 129 6.31 0.92 11.32
CA SER A 129 6.67 0.82 12.73
C SER A 129 5.56 1.32 13.67
N ALA A 130 4.77 2.29 13.26
CA ALA A 130 3.63 2.79 14.03
C ALA A 130 2.43 1.83 13.91
N LEU A 131 2.16 1.33 12.70
CA LEU A 131 1.06 0.38 12.46
C LEU A 131 1.27 -0.94 13.20
N ARG A 132 2.50 -1.47 13.21
CA ARG A 132 2.86 -2.68 13.99
C ARG A 132 2.65 -2.54 15.49
N ARG A 133 2.70 -1.31 16.03
CA ARG A 133 2.40 -1.05 17.45
C ARG A 133 0.91 -0.85 17.71
N ALA A 134 0.24 -0.15 16.81
CA ALA A 134 -1.16 0.24 17.01
C ALA A 134 -2.15 -0.88 16.64
N LEU A 135 -1.81 -1.72 15.67
CA LEU A 135 -2.62 -2.77 15.03
C LEU A 135 -3.91 -2.25 14.39
N VAL A 136 -4.65 -1.40 15.06
CA VAL A 136 -5.90 -0.79 14.58
C VAL A 136 -5.81 0.71 14.72
N VAL A 137 -5.93 1.40 13.60
CA VAL A 137 -5.91 2.87 13.54
C VAL A 137 -7.26 3.37 13.03
N ASN A 138 -7.90 4.23 13.82
CA ASN A 138 -9.05 5.02 13.39
C ASN A 138 -8.57 6.44 13.14
N ASP A 139 -8.70 6.90 11.92
CA ASP A 139 -8.19 8.20 11.49
C ASP A 139 -9.20 8.92 10.58
N THR A 140 -8.85 10.13 10.18
CA THR A 140 -9.55 10.88 9.14
C THR A 140 -8.49 11.39 8.15
N VAL A 141 -8.72 11.18 6.86
CA VAL A 141 -7.87 11.69 5.77
C VAL A 141 -8.77 12.49 4.83
N GLY A 142 -8.46 13.75 4.66
CA GLY A 142 -9.42 14.70 4.13
C GLY A 142 -10.66 14.77 5.04
N ASP A 143 -11.81 14.50 4.46
CA ASP A 143 -13.10 14.41 5.17
C ASP A 143 -13.53 12.97 5.48
N ARG A 144 -12.75 11.96 5.06
CA ARG A 144 -13.14 10.55 5.11
C ARG A 144 -12.67 9.87 6.39
N PRO A 145 -13.58 9.20 7.12
CA PRO A 145 -13.19 8.34 8.21
C PRO A 145 -12.48 7.09 7.65
N VAL A 146 -11.33 6.77 8.22
CA VAL A 146 -10.46 5.69 7.76
C VAL A 146 -10.22 4.71 8.89
N LEU A 147 -10.35 3.42 8.59
CA LEU A 147 -9.86 2.31 9.39
C LEU A 147 -8.63 1.72 8.71
N ILE A 148 -7.51 1.62 9.43
CA ILE A 148 -6.36 0.83 9.00
C ILE A 148 -6.15 -0.31 9.98
N VAL A 149 -5.96 -1.52 9.47
CA VAL A 149 -5.73 -2.73 10.26
C VAL A 149 -4.42 -3.35 9.84
N HIS A 150 -3.56 -3.63 10.81
CA HIS A 150 -2.32 -4.36 10.59
C HIS A 150 -2.37 -5.70 11.33
N GLN A 151 -2.17 -6.78 10.59
CA GLN A 151 -2.13 -8.15 11.12
C GLN A 151 -0.67 -8.60 11.29
N PRO A 152 -0.16 -8.76 12.52
CA PRO A 152 1.25 -9.10 12.77
C PRO A 152 1.65 -10.45 12.16
N ALA A 153 0.79 -11.46 12.25
CA ALA A 153 1.09 -12.82 11.81
C ALA A 153 1.43 -12.92 10.32
N SER A 154 0.84 -12.06 9.50
CA SER A 154 1.01 -12.06 8.03
C SER A 154 1.70 -10.80 7.51
N ASP A 155 2.06 -9.85 8.38
CA ASP A 155 2.54 -8.50 8.04
C ASP A 155 1.63 -7.80 7.02
N THR A 156 0.34 -8.12 7.07
CA THR A 156 -0.68 -7.62 6.15
C THR A 156 -1.29 -6.33 6.69
N THR A 157 -1.40 -5.32 5.86
CA THR A 157 -2.10 -4.08 6.20
C THR A 157 -3.25 -3.85 5.23
N THR A 158 -4.43 -3.56 5.77
CA THR A 158 -5.64 -3.24 5.02
C THR A 158 -6.18 -1.89 5.43
N ALA A 159 -6.90 -1.21 4.54
CA ALA A 159 -7.57 0.04 4.84
C ALA A 159 -8.98 0.07 4.26
N PHE A 160 -9.87 0.77 4.97
CA PHE A 160 -11.27 0.88 4.62
C PHE A 160 -11.82 2.27 4.93
N VAL A 161 -12.85 2.67 4.21
CA VAL A 161 -13.73 3.76 4.66
C VAL A 161 -14.48 3.25 5.89
N ALA A 162 -14.26 3.89 7.03
CA ALA A 162 -14.88 3.53 8.31
C ALA A 162 -16.31 4.11 8.43
N GLU A 163 -17.14 3.86 7.41
CA GLU A 163 -18.51 4.35 7.35
C GLU A 163 -19.41 3.34 6.64
N VAL A 164 -20.62 3.14 7.16
CA VAL A 164 -21.66 2.34 6.56
C VAL A 164 -22.98 3.11 6.69
N ASP A 165 -23.69 3.28 5.58
CA ASP A 165 -25.00 3.96 5.50
C ASP A 165 -25.00 5.36 6.20
N GLY A 166 -23.91 6.14 5.96
CA GLY A 166 -23.72 7.46 6.55
C GLY A 166 -23.33 7.46 8.03
N ARG A 167 -23.19 6.30 8.66
CA ARG A 167 -22.74 6.17 10.05
C ARG A 167 -21.24 5.91 10.10
N ARG A 168 -20.49 6.81 10.70
CA ARG A 168 -19.08 6.61 11.01
C ARG A 168 -18.91 5.57 12.10
N LEU A 169 -17.99 4.62 11.86
CA LEU A 169 -17.65 3.54 12.78
C LEU A 169 -16.22 3.76 13.31
N ARG A 170 -15.99 3.32 14.54
CA ARG A 170 -14.67 3.23 15.15
C ARG A 170 -14.46 1.81 15.63
N PHE A 171 -13.24 1.35 15.50
CA PHE A 171 -12.90 -0.04 15.73
C PHE A 171 -11.80 -0.17 16.77
N ARG A 172 -11.80 -1.29 17.48
CA ARG A 172 -10.67 -1.77 18.26
C ARG A 172 -10.39 -3.22 17.91
N ALA A 173 -9.18 -3.69 18.14
CA ALA A 173 -8.88 -5.10 18.06
C ALA A 173 -9.69 -5.86 19.12
N ALA A 174 -10.23 -7.01 18.75
CA ALA A 174 -10.89 -7.94 19.65
C ALA A 174 -9.92 -9.00 20.18
N ASP A 175 -8.79 -9.18 19.51
CA ASP A 175 -7.71 -10.10 19.86
C ASP A 175 -6.34 -9.43 19.65
N SER A 176 -5.25 -10.11 20.02
CA SER A 176 -3.87 -9.62 19.91
C SER A 176 -3.33 -9.58 18.48
N GLU A 177 -3.95 -10.29 17.56
CA GLU A 177 -3.51 -10.41 16.16
C GLU A 177 -4.27 -9.47 15.22
N ALA A 178 -5.30 -8.76 15.73
CA ALA A 178 -6.22 -7.95 14.96
C ALA A 178 -6.92 -8.71 13.80
N ASP A 179 -7.08 -10.02 13.96
CA ASP A 179 -7.86 -10.84 13.03
C ASP A 179 -9.34 -10.57 13.16
N GLN A 180 -9.77 -10.22 14.37
CA GLN A 180 -11.11 -9.77 14.68
C GLN A 180 -11.12 -8.36 15.26
N LEU A 181 -12.10 -7.60 14.83
CA LEU A 181 -12.33 -6.21 15.26
C LEU A 181 -13.73 -6.11 15.86
N LEU A 182 -13.87 -5.21 16.82
CA LEU A 182 -15.18 -4.81 17.37
C LEU A 182 -15.43 -3.36 16.98
N ASP A 183 -16.56 -3.06 16.33
CA ASP A 183 -16.98 -1.68 16.19
C ASP A 183 -17.64 -1.18 17.48
N LEU A 184 -17.34 0.07 17.82
CA LEU A 184 -17.76 0.69 19.08
C LEU A 184 -19.21 1.22 19.04
N GLN A 185 -19.81 1.32 17.86
CA GLN A 185 -21.15 1.89 17.68
C GLN A 185 -22.25 0.84 17.70
N THR A 186 -22.00 -0.32 17.10
CA THR A 186 -23.00 -1.40 17.00
C THR A 186 -22.62 -2.65 17.78
N HIS A 187 -21.39 -2.71 18.28
CA HIS A 187 -20.80 -3.88 18.94
C HIS A 187 -20.81 -5.13 18.04
N SER A 188 -20.75 -4.92 16.73
CA SER A 188 -20.63 -6.02 15.76
C SER A 188 -19.17 -6.43 15.60
N THR A 189 -18.95 -7.72 15.31
CA THR A 189 -17.62 -8.28 15.08
C THR A 189 -17.31 -8.30 13.59
N TRP A 190 -16.11 -7.84 13.25
CA TRP A 190 -15.62 -7.75 11.89
C TRP A 190 -14.30 -8.51 11.75
N ASN A 191 -14.01 -9.02 10.59
CA ASN A 191 -12.67 -9.54 10.30
C ASN A 191 -11.75 -8.43 9.78
N ALA A 192 -10.45 -8.70 9.74
CA ALA A 192 -9.42 -7.76 9.25
C ALA A 192 -9.56 -7.39 7.77
N TYR A 193 -10.45 -8.06 7.03
CA TYR A 193 -10.75 -7.79 5.61
C TYR A 193 -12.02 -6.95 5.42
N GLY A 194 -12.49 -6.30 6.48
CA GLY A 194 -13.62 -5.37 6.44
C GLY A 194 -14.99 -6.03 6.28
N VAL A 195 -15.11 -7.31 6.62
CA VAL A 195 -16.41 -8.03 6.57
C VAL A 195 -16.96 -8.19 7.99
N CYS A 196 -18.20 -7.77 8.21
CA CYS A 196 -18.90 -8.03 9.45
C CYS A 196 -19.30 -9.51 9.53
N VAL A 197 -18.77 -10.23 10.51
CA VAL A 197 -18.98 -11.68 10.69
C VAL A 197 -20.03 -12.02 11.74
N ALA A 198 -20.28 -11.11 12.69
CA ALA A 198 -21.29 -11.30 13.73
C ALA A 198 -21.87 -9.97 14.21
N GLY A 199 -23.05 -10.02 14.86
CA GLY A 199 -23.75 -8.86 15.38
C GLY A 199 -24.78 -8.28 14.42
N ARG A 200 -25.22 -7.05 14.74
CA ARG A 200 -26.32 -6.39 14.02
C ARG A 200 -26.01 -6.09 12.56
N MET A 201 -24.72 -5.95 12.19
CA MET A 201 -24.28 -5.62 10.84
C MET A 201 -23.75 -6.83 10.08
N LYS A 202 -24.02 -8.05 10.54
CA LYS A 202 -23.52 -9.28 9.90
C LYS A 202 -23.79 -9.29 8.39
N GLY A 203 -22.75 -9.59 7.61
CA GLY A 203 -22.76 -9.61 6.15
C GLY A 203 -22.42 -8.29 5.48
N THR A 204 -22.42 -7.17 6.23
CA THR A 204 -21.96 -5.87 5.72
C THR A 204 -20.47 -5.90 5.39
N ARG A 205 -20.07 -5.11 4.39
CA ARG A 205 -18.68 -4.94 3.99
C ARG A 205 -18.29 -3.47 3.99
N LEU A 206 -17.14 -3.16 4.57
CA LEU A 206 -16.54 -1.83 4.44
C LEU A 206 -15.99 -1.65 3.01
N LYS A 207 -16.04 -0.42 2.51
CA LYS A 207 -15.44 -0.07 1.23
C LYS A 207 -13.92 -0.04 1.37
N PRO A 208 -13.18 -0.85 0.61
CA PRO A 208 -11.72 -0.86 0.69
C PRO A 208 -11.12 0.45 0.17
N LEU A 209 -10.01 0.84 0.77
CA LEU A 209 -9.12 1.90 0.32
C LEU A 209 -7.82 1.27 -0.18
N ILE A 210 -7.19 1.91 -1.14
CA ILE A 210 -5.92 1.46 -1.68
C ILE A 210 -4.81 2.01 -0.79
N LEU A 211 -3.94 1.12 -0.33
CA LEU A 211 -2.70 1.48 0.35
C LEU A 211 -1.53 1.28 -0.60
N GLU A 212 -0.60 2.22 -0.57
CA GLU A 212 0.61 2.21 -1.39
C GLU A 212 1.83 1.96 -0.48
N PRO A 213 2.33 0.70 -0.42
CA PRO A 213 3.52 0.39 0.35
C PRO A 213 4.75 0.92 -0.37
N GLU A 214 5.44 1.87 0.24
CA GLU A 214 6.61 2.53 -0.33
C GLU A 214 7.70 2.81 0.71
N PHE A 215 8.86 3.24 0.25
CA PHE A 215 9.85 3.88 1.10
C PHE A 215 9.53 5.37 1.25
N TRP A 216 9.91 5.93 2.40
CA TRP A 216 9.65 7.34 2.69
C TRP A 216 10.21 8.29 1.63
N PHE A 217 11.43 8.04 1.12
CA PHE A 217 12.02 8.89 0.09
C PHE A 217 11.15 8.94 -1.18
N ALA A 218 10.54 7.81 -1.56
CA ALA A 218 9.72 7.71 -2.74
C ALA A 218 8.39 8.44 -2.55
N TRP A 219 7.68 8.10 -1.48
CA TRP A 219 6.39 8.72 -1.16
C TRP A 219 6.50 10.23 -1.00
N SER A 220 7.44 10.73 -0.18
CA SER A 220 7.59 12.16 0.13
C SER A 220 8.01 13.00 -1.07
N GLU A 221 8.64 12.40 -2.08
CA GLU A 221 8.98 13.06 -3.33
C GLU A 221 7.75 13.40 -4.16
N PHE A 222 6.84 12.45 -4.30
CA PHE A 222 5.64 12.63 -5.12
C PHE A 222 4.45 13.20 -4.33
N HIS A 223 4.55 13.20 -2.99
CA HIS A 223 3.55 13.76 -2.08
C HIS A 223 4.19 14.77 -1.11
N PRO A 224 4.70 15.91 -1.59
CA PRO A 224 5.47 16.87 -0.75
C PRO A 224 4.64 17.50 0.36
N LYS A 225 3.30 17.47 0.26
CA LYS A 225 2.38 17.98 1.28
C LYS A 225 1.78 16.86 2.13
N THR A 226 2.30 15.65 2.04
CA THR A 226 1.76 14.50 2.77
C THR A 226 1.75 14.74 4.27
N LEU A 227 0.68 14.37 4.92
CA LEU A 227 0.63 14.25 6.36
C LEU A 227 1.38 12.98 6.82
N LEU A 228 1.78 12.95 8.07
CA LEU A 228 2.46 11.80 8.66
C LEU A 228 1.72 11.37 9.93
N TYR A 229 1.29 10.11 9.98
CA TYR A 229 0.66 9.54 11.16
C TYR A 229 1.66 9.45 12.32
N GLY A 230 1.25 9.90 13.50
CA GLY A 230 2.09 9.86 14.70
C GLY A 230 3.09 11.03 14.84
N SER A 231 3.23 11.90 13.84
CA SER A 231 3.86 13.19 14.02
C SER A 231 2.82 14.11 14.69
N GLY A 232 2.90 14.24 16.01
CA GLY A 232 1.85 14.84 16.81
C GLY A 232 1.40 16.20 16.32
N SER A 233 0.08 16.35 16.22
CA SER A 233 -0.54 17.52 16.78
C SER A 233 -0.78 17.20 18.25
N ALA A 234 0.12 17.64 19.12
CA ALA A 234 -0.26 17.91 20.49
C ALA A 234 -1.30 19.02 20.41
N HIS A 235 -2.55 18.68 20.58
CA HIS A 235 -3.64 19.57 20.93
C HIS A 235 -4.37 18.98 22.14
#